data_7bcb83e242f389a852a3fa3db7dd19e1
#
_entry.id   7bcb83e242f389a852a3fa3db7dd19e1
#
_cell.length_a   1.000
_cell.length_b   1.000
_cell.length_c   1.000
_cell.angle_alpha   90.00
_cell.angle_beta   90.00
_cell.angle_gamma   90.00
#
_symmetry.space_group_name_H-M   'P 1'
#
loop_
_entity.id
_entity.type
_entity.pdbx_description
1 polymer ?
#
loop_
_entity_poly.entity_id
_entity_poly.type
_entity_poly.pdbx_seq_one_letter_code
_entity_poly.pdbx_strand_id
1 'polypeptide(L)'
;MGFVALLCGVTLDDRRTSNPIVITGDMHCSWVFDLKAYYPDEDSDTVGTEFVGTSIASGLGDYYEEAYRGHLDQNPHVRFFDERNGGYVRCDVTQEEWRVEMKLADSISDPDSSVRTFASFVVEDGKPGAERT
;
A
#
# COMPACT_ATOMS: atom_id res chain seq x y z
N MET A 1 -13.57 3.82 6.96
CA MET A 1 -13.25 3.92 5.52
C MET A 1 -14.00 5.08 4.89
N GLY A 2 -13.32 5.85 4.01
CA GLY A 2 -13.92 7.03 3.41
C GLY A 2 -14.83 6.69 2.22
N PHE A 3 -15.84 7.52 2.01
CA PHE A 3 -16.76 7.46 0.86
C PHE A 3 -16.03 7.42 -0.50
N VAL A 4 -14.88 8.07 -0.59
CA VAL A 4 -14.05 8.12 -1.81
C VAL A 4 -13.47 6.74 -2.16
N ALA A 5 -12.99 5.98 -1.18
CA ALA A 5 -12.43 4.65 -1.43
C ALA A 5 -13.52 3.68 -1.93
N LEU A 6 -14.71 3.74 -1.33
CA LEU A 6 -15.87 2.96 -1.77
C LEU A 6 -16.27 3.30 -3.20
N LEU A 7 -16.37 4.58 -3.53
CA LEU A 7 -16.74 5.04 -4.87
C LEU A 7 -15.69 4.64 -5.92
N CYS A 8 -14.41 4.70 -5.55
CA CYS A 8 -13.32 4.28 -6.42
C CYS A 8 -13.41 2.78 -6.75
N GLY A 9 -13.59 1.93 -5.73
CA GLY A 9 -13.72 0.47 -5.92
C GLY A 9 -14.87 0.11 -6.86
N VAL A 10 -16.07 0.61 -6.61
CA VAL A 10 -17.25 0.38 -7.45
C VAL A 10 -17.02 0.88 -8.89
N THR A 11 -16.38 2.04 -9.07
CA THR A 11 -16.12 2.58 -10.41
C THR A 11 -15.13 1.73 -11.18
N LEU A 12 -14.06 1.23 -10.54
CA LEU A 12 -13.06 0.38 -11.17
C LEU A 12 -13.67 -0.94 -11.62
N ASP A 13 -14.53 -1.53 -10.79
CA ASP A 13 -15.26 -2.76 -11.10
C ASP A 13 -16.22 -2.56 -12.28
N ASP A 14 -17.10 -1.56 -12.23
CA ASP A 14 -18.05 -1.22 -13.27
C ASP A 14 -17.37 -0.97 -14.63
N ARG A 15 -16.19 -0.34 -14.63
CA ARG A 15 -15.43 -0.04 -15.83
C ARG A 15 -14.58 -1.19 -16.32
N ARG A 16 -14.46 -2.26 -15.54
CA ARG A 16 -13.58 -3.40 -15.80
C ARG A 16 -12.16 -2.95 -16.16
N THR A 17 -11.65 -1.97 -15.39
CA THR A 17 -10.30 -1.46 -15.58
C THR A 17 -9.31 -2.59 -15.31
N SER A 18 -8.50 -2.93 -16.29
CA SER A 18 -7.50 -3.98 -16.12
C SER A 18 -6.42 -3.50 -15.16
N ASN A 19 -6.26 -4.21 -14.07
CA ASN A 19 -5.13 -4.17 -13.14
C ASN A 19 -4.72 -2.75 -12.67
N PRO A 20 -5.66 -1.91 -12.19
CA PRO A 20 -5.34 -0.54 -11.79
C PRO A 20 -4.41 -0.54 -10.56
N ILE A 21 -3.33 0.23 -10.67
CA ILE A 21 -2.39 0.49 -9.59
C ILE A 21 -2.54 1.95 -9.16
N VAL A 22 -2.71 2.17 -7.86
CA VAL A 22 -2.74 3.50 -7.25
C VAL A 22 -1.47 3.69 -6.44
N ILE A 23 -0.78 4.80 -6.66
CA ILE A 23 0.40 5.19 -5.89
C ILE A 23 0.07 6.47 -5.15
N THR A 24 0.21 6.45 -3.84
CA THR A 24 -0.09 7.58 -2.97
C THR A 24 1.01 7.81 -1.92
N GLY A 25 0.83 8.82 -1.09
CA GLY A 25 1.73 9.20 0.00
C GLY A 25 0.99 9.93 1.10
N ASP A 26 1.59 11.00 1.66
CA ASP A 26 1.03 11.93 2.66
C ASP A 26 0.87 11.34 4.08
N MET A 27 0.59 10.07 4.21
CA MET A 27 0.30 9.40 5.49
C MET A 27 1.51 9.24 6.42
N HIS A 28 2.74 9.50 5.94
CA HIS A 28 4.00 9.30 6.65
C HIS A 28 4.22 7.89 7.22
N CYS A 29 3.58 6.91 6.61
CA CYS A 29 3.72 5.49 6.87
C CYS A 29 3.54 4.70 5.56
N SER A 30 4.02 3.46 5.52
CA SER A 30 3.94 2.62 4.34
C SER A 30 2.74 1.69 4.42
N TRP A 31 1.97 1.58 3.33
CA TRP A 31 0.87 0.63 3.22
C TRP A 31 0.86 -0.07 1.88
N VAL A 32 0.27 -1.27 1.89
CA VAL A 32 -0.21 -1.94 0.68
C VAL A 32 -1.64 -2.40 0.93
N PHE A 33 -2.54 -2.05 0.02
CA PHE A 33 -3.95 -2.39 0.10
C PHE A 33 -4.42 -3.15 -1.14
N ASP A 34 -5.26 -4.13 -0.94
CA ASP A 34 -6.16 -4.61 -1.98
C ASP A 34 -7.34 -3.63 -2.10
N LEU A 35 -7.56 -3.09 -3.29
CA LEU A 35 -8.74 -2.28 -3.58
C LEU A 35 -9.91 -3.22 -3.87
N LYS A 36 -10.90 -3.19 -3.01
CA LYS A 36 -12.09 -4.06 -3.09
C LYS A 36 -13.19 -3.41 -3.92
N ALA A 37 -13.91 -4.20 -4.70
CA ALA A 37 -15.10 -3.74 -5.41
C ALA A 37 -16.15 -3.21 -4.42
N TYR A 38 -16.34 -3.90 -3.30
CA TYR A 38 -17.25 -3.51 -2.23
C TYR A 38 -16.67 -3.84 -0.85
N TYR A 39 -16.12 -2.86 -0.18
CA TYR A 39 -15.42 -3.02 1.10
C TYR A 39 -16.24 -3.59 2.28
N PRO A 40 -17.56 -3.35 2.40
CA PRO A 40 -18.34 -3.99 3.47
C PRO A 40 -18.45 -5.51 3.36
N ASP A 41 -18.14 -6.08 2.19
CA ASP A 41 -18.09 -7.51 1.95
C ASP A 41 -16.63 -7.95 1.80
N GLU A 42 -16.14 -8.71 2.79
CA GLU A 42 -14.75 -9.21 2.80
C GLU A 42 -14.46 -10.16 1.63
N ASP A 43 -15.48 -10.87 1.14
CA ASP A 43 -15.41 -11.79 0.00
C ASP A 43 -15.51 -11.08 -1.36
N SER A 44 -15.75 -9.77 -1.35
CA SER A 44 -15.79 -8.96 -2.57
C SER A 44 -14.48 -9.04 -3.37
N ASP A 45 -14.61 -9.02 -4.70
CA ASP A 45 -13.45 -9.07 -5.60
C ASP A 45 -12.43 -7.96 -5.31
N THR A 46 -11.15 -8.31 -5.46
CA THR A 46 -10.08 -7.34 -5.54
C THR A 46 -10.01 -6.78 -6.96
N VAL A 47 -10.17 -5.47 -7.09
CA VAL A 47 -10.24 -4.78 -8.40
C VAL A 47 -9.00 -3.94 -8.71
N GLY A 48 -8.06 -3.83 -7.78
CA GLY A 48 -6.82 -3.09 -7.94
C GLY A 48 -5.94 -3.18 -6.71
N THR A 49 -4.83 -2.45 -6.74
CA THR A 49 -3.87 -2.41 -5.64
C THR A 49 -3.44 -0.97 -5.37
N GLU A 50 -3.31 -0.61 -4.11
CA GLU A 50 -2.74 0.69 -3.71
C GLU A 50 -1.43 0.49 -2.94
N PHE A 51 -0.42 1.27 -3.30
CA PHE A 51 0.86 1.39 -2.60
C PHE A 51 1.00 2.80 -2.05
N VAL A 52 1.08 2.93 -0.73
CA VAL A 52 1.30 4.21 -0.04
C VAL A 52 2.76 4.28 0.38
N GLY A 53 3.45 5.30 -0.11
CA GLY A 53 4.84 5.60 0.28
C GLY A 53 4.89 6.40 1.57
N THR A 54 5.84 6.05 2.44
CA THR A 54 6.14 6.81 3.65
C THR A 54 6.88 8.10 3.35
N SER A 55 7.12 8.92 4.39
CA SER A 55 7.96 10.11 4.31
C SER A 55 9.44 9.75 4.53
N ILE A 56 10.34 10.49 3.87
CA ILE A 56 11.79 10.39 4.10
C ILE A 56 12.29 11.34 5.20
N ALA A 57 11.45 12.26 5.66
CA ALA A 57 11.86 13.36 6.54
C ALA A 57 11.06 13.49 7.84
N SER A 58 9.95 12.77 7.97
CA SER A 58 9.07 12.87 9.14
C SER A 58 8.33 11.57 9.41
N GLY A 59 7.99 11.30 10.66
CA GLY A 59 7.22 10.14 11.08
C GLY A 59 5.74 10.44 11.28
N LEU A 60 4.94 9.40 11.43
CA LEU A 60 3.49 9.48 11.68
C LEU A 60 3.16 9.99 13.09
N GLY A 61 3.97 9.66 14.08
CA GLY A 61 3.76 9.93 15.51
C GLY A 61 3.04 8.79 16.24
N ASP A 62 3.44 8.55 17.48
CA ASP A 62 3.07 7.38 18.29
C ASP A 62 1.57 7.20 18.47
N TYR A 63 0.81 8.29 18.56
CA TYR A 63 -0.64 8.24 18.73
C TYR A 63 -1.36 7.54 17.56
N TYR A 64 -0.95 7.86 16.34
CA TYR A 64 -1.55 7.27 15.14
C TYR A 64 -1.07 5.84 14.90
N GLU A 65 0.18 5.53 15.30
CA GLU A 65 0.73 4.18 15.24
C GLU A 65 -0.17 3.18 15.98
N GLU A 66 -0.47 3.45 17.25
CA GLU A 66 -1.31 2.58 18.07
C GLU A 66 -2.74 2.46 17.52
N ALA A 67 -3.31 3.59 17.08
CA ALA A 67 -4.65 3.61 16.50
C ALA A 67 -4.76 2.72 15.25
N TYR A 68 -3.81 2.81 14.32
CA TYR A 68 -3.86 2.00 13.09
C TYR A 68 -3.61 0.52 13.36
N ARG A 69 -2.62 0.16 14.21
CA ARG A 69 -2.34 -1.23 14.56
C ARG A 69 -3.56 -1.93 15.17
N GLY A 70 -4.30 -1.25 16.02
CA GLY A 70 -5.48 -1.81 16.68
C GLY A 70 -6.62 -2.20 15.73
N HIS A 71 -6.55 -1.79 14.47
CA HIS A 71 -7.60 -2.06 13.47
C HIS A 71 -7.16 -2.96 12.32
N LEU A 72 -5.90 -3.39 12.25
CA LEU A 72 -5.40 -4.21 11.14
C LEU A 72 -6.17 -5.53 11.00
N ASP A 73 -6.44 -6.22 12.11
CA ASP A 73 -7.15 -7.51 12.12
C ASP A 73 -8.59 -7.41 11.59
N GLN A 74 -9.18 -6.21 11.62
CA GLN A 74 -10.53 -5.92 11.14
C GLN A 74 -10.53 -5.48 9.67
N ASN A 75 -9.35 -5.40 9.03
CA ASN A 75 -9.18 -4.90 7.67
C ASN A 75 -8.31 -5.86 6.86
N PRO A 76 -8.83 -7.03 6.47
CA PRO A 76 -8.06 -8.07 5.77
C PRO A 76 -7.53 -7.64 4.38
N HIS A 77 -8.08 -6.57 3.82
CA HIS A 77 -7.58 -5.96 2.59
C HIS A 77 -6.27 -5.16 2.76
N VAL A 78 -5.81 -4.96 4.02
CA VAL A 78 -4.49 -4.40 4.32
C VAL A 78 -3.46 -5.52 4.23
N ARG A 79 -2.62 -5.47 3.20
CA ARG A 79 -1.61 -6.50 2.91
C ARG A 79 -0.28 -6.22 3.61
N PHE A 80 -0.01 -4.95 3.90
CA PHE A 80 1.21 -4.50 4.56
C PHE A 80 1.00 -3.16 5.26
N PHE A 81 1.64 -3.00 6.40
CA PHE A 81 1.71 -1.74 7.15
C PHE A 81 3.06 -1.61 7.84
N ASP A 82 3.69 -0.44 7.70
CA ASP A 82 4.85 -0.03 8.47
C ASP A 82 4.75 1.46 8.79
N GLU A 83 4.77 1.78 10.07
CA GLU A 83 4.61 3.14 10.60
C GLU A 83 5.91 3.75 11.12
N ARG A 84 6.98 2.94 11.23
CA ARG A 84 8.20 3.31 11.97
C ARG A 84 9.30 3.81 11.09
N ASN A 85 9.37 3.30 9.87
CA ASN A 85 10.51 3.54 9.02
C ASN A 85 10.20 4.60 7.97
N GLY A 86 11.10 5.57 7.83
CA GLY A 86 11.09 6.49 6.71
C GLY A 86 11.69 5.85 5.45
N GLY A 87 11.34 6.37 4.28
CA GLY A 87 11.87 5.81 3.05
C GLY A 87 11.08 6.20 1.80
N TYR A 88 11.10 5.32 0.81
CA TYR A 88 10.42 5.52 -0.47
C TYR A 88 9.99 4.19 -1.11
N VAL A 89 9.11 4.29 -2.08
CA VAL A 89 8.65 3.16 -2.88
C VAL A 89 9.40 3.18 -4.22
N ARG A 90 10.00 2.04 -4.58
CA ARG A 90 10.58 1.81 -5.89
C ARG A 90 9.67 0.90 -6.69
N CYS A 91 9.32 1.31 -7.91
CA CYS A 91 8.51 0.52 -8.83
C CYS A 91 9.31 0.17 -10.07
N ASP A 92 9.30 -1.10 -10.46
CA ASP A 92 9.79 -1.61 -11.74
C ASP A 92 8.58 -2.17 -12.51
N VAL A 93 8.28 -1.58 -13.68
CA VAL A 93 7.05 -1.86 -14.43
C VAL A 93 7.38 -2.47 -15.78
N THR A 94 6.79 -3.61 -16.07
CA THR A 94 6.82 -4.27 -17.37
C THR A 94 5.40 -4.45 -17.92
N GLN A 95 5.25 -5.13 -19.04
CA GLN A 95 3.93 -5.50 -19.57
C GLN A 95 3.30 -6.67 -18.82
N GLU A 96 4.11 -7.51 -18.18
CA GLU A 96 3.69 -8.71 -17.49
C GLU A 96 3.44 -8.49 -16.00
N GLU A 97 4.14 -7.53 -15.39
CA GLU A 97 4.10 -7.34 -13.95
C GLU A 97 4.50 -5.93 -13.50
N TRP A 98 4.01 -5.57 -12.34
CA TRP A 98 4.42 -4.41 -11.56
C TRP A 98 5.11 -4.88 -10.29
N ARG A 99 6.43 -4.69 -10.18
CA ARG A 99 7.20 -4.98 -8.98
C ARG A 99 7.36 -3.75 -8.12
N VAL A 100 7.16 -3.93 -6.82
CA VAL A 100 7.28 -2.84 -5.85
C VAL A 100 8.23 -3.27 -4.73
N GLU A 101 9.17 -2.39 -4.39
CA GLU A 101 10.03 -2.51 -3.23
C GLU A 101 9.78 -1.34 -2.27
N MET A 102 9.46 -1.64 -1.02
CA MET A 102 9.48 -0.67 0.08
C MET A 102 10.93 -0.51 0.54
N LYS A 103 11.54 0.60 0.16
CA LYS A 103 12.91 0.99 0.52
C LYS A 103 12.87 1.83 1.78
N LEU A 104 13.31 1.27 2.90
CA LEU A 104 13.27 1.94 4.19
C LEU A 104 14.67 2.24 4.68
N ALA A 105 14.83 3.45 5.26
CA ALA A 105 16.04 3.87 5.93
C ALA A 105 16.05 3.36 7.37
N ASP A 106 17.20 2.96 7.86
CA ASP A 106 17.35 2.52 9.24
C ASP A 106 17.14 3.68 10.23
N SER A 107 17.40 4.92 9.81
CA SER A 107 17.11 6.14 10.55
C SER A 107 16.93 7.34 9.61
N ILE A 108 15.85 8.09 9.79
CA ILE A 108 15.62 9.34 9.04
C ILE A 108 16.38 10.55 9.62
N SER A 109 16.96 10.41 10.83
CA SER A 109 17.73 11.45 11.50
C SER A 109 19.23 11.37 11.23
N ASP A 110 19.69 10.28 10.63
CA ASP A 110 21.09 10.06 10.28
C ASP A 110 21.30 10.19 8.76
N PRO A 111 22.05 11.21 8.31
CA PRO A 111 22.30 11.41 6.87
C PRO A 111 23.13 10.27 6.24
N ASP A 112 23.85 9.51 7.04
CA ASP A 112 24.65 8.35 6.60
C ASP A 112 23.88 7.02 6.76
N SER A 113 22.59 7.08 7.08
CA SER A 113 21.74 5.91 7.25
C SER A 113 21.67 5.06 6.01
N SER A 114 21.80 3.74 6.15
CA SER A 114 21.62 2.81 5.07
C SER A 114 20.13 2.68 4.67
N VAL A 115 19.91 2.41 3.40
CA VAL A 115 18.57 2.11 2.85
C VAL A 115 18.54 0.65 2.40
N ARG A 116 17.56 -0.08 2.84
CA ARG A 116 17.38 -1.50 2.50
C ARG A 116 15.99 -1.78 1.96
N THR A 117 15.84 -2.87 1.23
CA THR A 117 14.52 -3.41 0.89
C THR A 117 13.94 -4.07 2.13
N PHE A 118 12.82 -3.55 2.60
CA PHE A 118 12.13 -4.05 3.80
C PHE A 118 11.01 -5.03 3.43
N ALA A 119 10.32 -4.76 2.34
CA ALA A 119 9.30 -5.65 1.78
C ALA A 119 9.26 -5.49 0.26
N SER A 120 8.90 -6.57 -0.43
CA SER A 120 8.73 -6.59 -1.87
C SER A 120 7.38 -7.21 -2.23
N PHE A 121 6.78 -6.69 -3.31
CA PHE A 121 5.49 -7.15 -3.81
C PHE A 121 5.51 -7.22 -5.33
N VAL A 122 4.63 -8.06 -5.86
CA VAL A 122 4.36 -8.16 -7.29
C VAL A 122 2.85 -8.11 -7.54
N VAL A 123 2.45 -7.41 -8.59
CA VAL A 123 1.11 -7.47 -9.17
C VAL A 123 1.28 -7.92 -10.61
N GLU A 124 0.79 -9.13 -10.92
CA GLU A 124 0.87 -9.70 -12.27
C GLU A 124 -0.23 -9.13 -13.17
N ASP A 125 0.03 -9.03 -14.46
CA ASP A 125 -0.99 -8.59 -15.42
C ASP A 125 -2.23 -9.49 -15.36
N GLY A 126 -3.40 -8.86 -15.33
CA GLY A 126 -4.70 -9.52 -15.22
C GLY A 126 -5.02 -10.16 -13.86
N LYS A 127 -4.17 -9.98 -12.84
CA LYS A 127 -4.38 -10.45 -11.47
C LYS A 127 -4.31 -9.31 -10.48
N PRO A 128 -5.41 -8.59 -10.19
CA PRO A 128 -5.43 -7.54 -9.19
C PRO A 128 -5.09 -8.08 -7.80
N GLY A 129 -4.38 -7.27 -7.03
CA GLY A 129 -3.90 -7.64 -5.70
C GLY A 129 -2.38 -7.84 -5.66
N ALA A 130 -1.76 -7.48 -4.53
CA ALA A 130 -0.32 -7.60 -4.35
C ALA A 130 0.06 -8.92 -3.68
N GLU A 131 0.96 -9.67 -4.28
CA GLU A 131 1.61 -10.82 -3.68
C GLU A 131 2.97 -10.41 -3.10
N ARG A 132 3.24 -10.79 -1.84
CA ARG A 132 4.53 -10.53 -1.20
C ARG A 132 5.56 -11.53 -1.69
N THR A 133 6.77 -11.03 -2.05
CA THR A 133 7.87 -11.84 -2.58
C THR A 133 9.13 -11.78 -1.70
#